data_3deb0168de13103cbd7d7598dba22a75
#
_entry.id   3deb0168de13103cbd7d7598dba22a75
#
_cell.length_a   1.000
_cell.length_b   1.000
_cell.length_c   1.000
_cell.angle_alpha   90.00
_cell.angle_beta   90.00
_cell.angle_gamma   90.00
#
_symmetry.space_group_name_H-M   'P 1'
#
loop_
_entity.id
_entity.type
_entity.pdbx_description
1 polymer ?
#
loop_
_entity_poly.entity_id
_entity_poly.type
_entity_poly.pdbx_seq_one_letter_code
_entity_poly.pdbx_strand_id
1 'polypeptide(L)'
;MTDLIKAMAEVNDLNRSHGVTQRGGKKYTEVFVRVEAFRKAFGTKLGIVTERLEDDGTKVVVHAKVINENGMVVGSGLAEEIRGSSNVNRTSPLENAETSAIGRALASLGLHGGSYASSFEIDVAQHNDQV
;
A
#
# COMPACT_ATOMS: atom_id res chain seq x y z
N MET A 1 -12.64 -0.21 -17.42
CA MET A 1 -13.68 -0.46 -16.38
C MET A 1 -13.81 -1.93 -16.05
N THR A 2 -13.95 -2.80 -17.09
CA THR A 2 -14.05 -4.23 -16.84
C THR A 2 -12.83 -4.78 -16.12
N ASP A 3 -11.63 -4.33 -16.48
CA ASP A 3 -10.38 -4.78 -15.85
C ASP A 3 -10.32 -4.38 -14.38
N LEU A 4 -10.78 -3.18 -14.05
CA LEU A 4 -10.78 -2.71 -12.66
C LEU A 4 -11.76 -3.53 -11.81
N ILE A 5 -12.95 -3.79 -12.32
CA ILE A 5 -13.94 -4.60 -11.58
C ILE A 5 -13.41 -6.00 -11.32
N LYS A 6 -12.80 -6.62 -12.32
CA LYS A 6 -12.18 -7.94 -12.16
C LYS A 6 -11.03 -7.91 -11.16
N ALA A 7 -10.19 -6.89 -11.22
CA ALA A 7 -9.08 -6.75 -10.28
C ALA A 7 -9.58 -6.57 -8.85
N MET A 8 -10.64 -5.79 -8.65
CA MET A 8 -11.24 -5.61 -7.34
C MET A 8 -11.80 -6.92 -6.79
N ALA A 9 -12.48 -7.69 -7.64
CA ALA A 9 -13.00 -9.01 -7.24
C ALA A 9 -11.88 -9.97 -6.86
N GLU A 10 -10.80 -10.00 -7.63
CA GLU A 10 -9.65 -10.84 -7.34
C GLU A 10 -8.98 -10.45 -6.02
N VAL A 11 -8.78 -9.16 -5.78
CA VAL A 11 -8.18 -8.68 -4.53
C VAL A 11 -9.09 -9.03 -3.34
N ASN A 12 -10.40 -8.88 -3.48
CA ASN A 12 -11.33 -9.29 -2.43
C ASN A 12 -11.22 -10.79 -2.12
N ASP A 13 -11.09 -11.62 -3.14
CA ASP A 13 -10.88 -13.07 -2.95
C ASP A 13 -9.56 -13.35 -2.24
N LEU A 14 -8.49 -12.65 -2.63
CA LEU A 14 -7.18 -12.78 -1.99
C LEU A 14 -7.24 -12.35 -0.52
N ASN A 15 -7.99 -11.29 -0.21
CA ASN A 15 -8.16 -10.85 1.17
C ASN A 15 -8.79 -11.95 2.03
N ARG A 16 -9.77 -12.67 1.50
CA ARG A 16 -10.45 -13.75 2.22
C ARG A 16 -9.60 -15.00 2.37
N SER A 17 -8.88 -15.39 1.31
CA SER A 17 -8.21 -16.69 1.24
C SER A 17 -6.72 -16.65 1.63
N HIS A 18 -6.05 -15.53 1.38
CA HIS A 18 -4.60 -15.38 1.57
C HIS A 18 -4.21 -14.21 2.46
N GLY A 19 -5.20 -13.48 2.97
CA GLY A 19 -4.92 -12.35 3.85
C GLY A 19 -4.29 -12.80 5.17
N VAL A 20 -3.38 -11.99 5.69
CA VAL A 20 -2.78 -12.21 7.01
C VAL A 20 -3.82 -11.85 8.07
N THR A 21 -4.04 -12.77 9.02
CA THR A 21 -4.99 -12.51 10.10
C THR A 21 -4.45 -11.44 11.03
N GLN A 22 -5.27 -10.43 11.27
CA GLN A 22 -4.96 -9.33 12.18
C GLN A 22 -5.69 -9.50 13.50
N ARG A 23 -5.34 -8.64 14.43
CA ARG A 23 -6.04 -8.49 15.69
C ARG A 23 -7.53 -8.23 15.41
N GLY A 24 -8.40 -8.95 16.12
CA GLY A 24 -9.83 -8.85 15.90
C GLY A 24 -10.37 -9.77 14.81
N GLY A 25 -9.52 -10.60 14.23
CA GLY A 25 -9.95 -11.61 13.26
C GLY A 25 -10.07 -11.13 11.81
N LYS A 26 -9.87 -9.84 11.55
CA LYS A 26 -9.88 -9.34 10.17
C LYS A 26 -8.62 -9.78 9.44
N LYS A 27 -8.74 -9.98 8.14
CA LYS A 27 -7.61 -10.35 7.30
C LYS A 27 -7.12 -9.13 6.51
N TYR A 28 -5.82 -9.11 6.29
CA TYR A 28 -5.15 -8.03 5.53
C TYR A 28 -4.27 -8.66 4.46
N THR A 29 -4.39 -8.17 3.23
CA THR A 29 -3.56 -8.60 2.11
C THR A 29 -2.42 -7.60 1.93
N GLU A 30 -1.19 -8.11 2.00
CA GLU A 30 0.00 -7.28 1.91
C GLU A 30 0.11 -6.57 0.56
N VAL A 31 0.86 -5.47 0.54
CA VAL A 31 0.97 -4.61 -0.63
C VAL A 31 1.52 -5.36 -1.83
N PHE A 32 2.58 -6.19 -1.64
CA PHE A 32 3.19 -6.88 -2.79
C PHE A 32 2.21 -7.84 -3.49
N VAL A 33 1.29 -8.44 -2.74
CA VAL A 33 0.27 -9.33 -3.31
C VAL A 33 -0.70 -8.52 -4.18
N ARG A 34 -1.08 -7.35 -3.69
CA ARG A 34 -1.97 -6.45 -4.43
C ARG A 34 -1.29 -5.83 -5.66
N VAL A 35 0.01 -5.55 -5.58
CA VAL A 35 0.79 -5.10 -6.73
C VAL A 35 0.82 -6.18 -7.81
N GLU A 36 0.98 -7.45 -7.42
CA GLU A 36 0.96 -8.56 -8.37
C GLU A 36 -0.40 -8.67 -9.06
N ALA A 37 -1.50 -8.59 -8.30
CA ALA A 37 -2.84 -8.61 -8.87
C ALA A 37 -3.05 -7.42 -9.83
N PHE A 38 -2.55 -6.24 -9.46
CA PHE A 38 -2.59 -5.05 -10.29
C PHE A 38 -1.86 -5.28 -11.63
N ARG A 39 -0.67 -5.85 -11.59
CA ARG A 39 0.09 -6.13 -12.81
C ARG A 39 -0.59 -7.18 -13.70
N LYS A 40 -1.17 -8.19 -13.10
CA LYS A 40 -1.90 -9.21 -13.87
C LYS A 40 -3.13 -8.63 -14.57
N ALA A 41 -3.83 -7.72 -13.89
CA ALA A 41 -5.06 -7.14 -14.42
C ALA A 41 -4.79 -6.08 -15.50
N PHE A 42 -3.80 -5.23 -15.29
CA PHE A 42 -3.60 -4.05 -16.14
C PHE A 42 -2.35 -4.12 -17.02
N GLY A 43 -1.44 -5.05 -16.75
CA GLY A 43 -0.18 -5.10 -17.49
C GLY A 43 0.57 -3.77 -17.34
N THR A 44 0.91 -3.16 -18.47
CA THR A 44 1.58 -1.86 -18.48
C THR A 44 0.64 -0.70 -18.84
N LYS A 45 -0.66 -0.94 -18.92
CA LYS A 45 -1.64 0.11 -19.20
C LYS A 45 -1.75 1.12 -18.07
N LEU A 46 -1.56 0.67 -16.84
CA LEU A 46 -1.45 1.55 -15.67
C LEU A 46 -0.05 1.45 -15.11
N GLY A 47 0.47 2.56 -14.64
CA GLY A 47 1.78 2.63 -14.03
C GLY A 47 1.69 3.09 -12.58
N ILE A 48 2.70 2.70 -11.79
CA ILE A 48 2.87 3.19 -10.42
C ILE A 48 4.12 4.04 -10.41
N VAL A 49 4.00 5.28 -9.97
CA VAL A 49 5.10 6.23 -9.88
C VAL A 49 5.22 6.69 -8.42
N THR A 50 6.43 6.67 -7.90
CA THR A 50 6.67 7.15 -6.54
C THR A 50 7.62 8.34 -6.56
N GLU A 51 7.44 9.25 -5.60
CA GLU A 51 8.26 10.43 -5.45
C GLU A 51 8.54 10.63 -3.97
N ARG A 52 9.80 10.83 -3.63
CA ARG A 52 10.21 11.20 -2.28
C ARG A 52 10.01 12.70 -2.12
N LEU A 53 9.02 13.09 -1.33
CA LEU A 53 8.73 14.51 -1.11
C LEU A 53 9.61 15.14 -0.05
N GLU A 54 9.98 14.36 0.97
CA GLU A 54 10.74 14.86 2.09
C GLU A 54 11.60 13.74 2.67
N ASP A 55 12.81 14.08 3.06
CA ASP A 55 13.71 13.21 3.83
C ASP A 55 14.71 14.12 4.55
N ASP A 56 14.34 14.55 5.74
CA ASP A 56 15.11 15.55 6.51
C ASP A 56 15.97 14.91 7.60
N GLY A 57 16.18 13.60 7.55
CA GLY A 57 16.93 12.87 8.57
C GLY A 57 16.09 12.43 9.76
N THR A 58 14.90 12.99 9.92
CA THR A 58 13.96 12.63 10.98
C THR A 58 12.79 11.84 10.43
N LYS A 59 12.24 12.27 9.31
CA LYS A 59 11.10 11.62 8.68
C LYS A 59 11.29 11.53 7.16
N VAL A 60 10.58 10.56 6.59
CA VAL A 60 10.55 10.34 5.14
C VAL A 60 9.09 10.40 4.71
N VAL A 61 8.81 11.18 3.67
CA VAL A 61 7.48 11.27 3.08
C VAL A 61 7.55 10.86 1.62
N VAL A 62 6.71 9.91 1.22
CA VAL A 62 6.63 9.42 -0.16
C VAL A 62 5.21 9.58 -0.67
N HIS A 63 5.11 10.02 -1.91
CA HIS A 63 3.85 10.11 -2.65
C HIS A 63 3.88 9.06 -3.76
N ALA A 64 2.87 8.20 -3.80
CA ALA A 64 2.68 7.24 -4.88
C ALA A 64 1.47 7.63 -5.71
N LYS A 65 1.58 7.46 -7.02
CA LYS A 65 0.49 7.72 -7.96
C LYS A 65 0.32 6.54 -8.87
N VAL A 66 -0.94 6.21 -9.18
CA VAL A 66 -1.26 5.29 -10.25
C VAL A 66 -1.72 6.15 -11.42
N ILE A 67 -1.07 5.98 -12.57
CA ILE A 67 -1.35 6.78 -13.76
C ILE A 67 -1.82 5.90 -14.91
N ASN A 68 -2.70 6.43 -15.73
CA ASN A 68 -3.17 5.74 -16.93
C ASN A 68 -2.29 6.08 -18.13
N GLU A 69 -2.65 5.55 -19.31
CA GLU A 69 -1.90 5.74 -20.53
C GLU A 69 -1.84 7.20 -20.99
N ASN A 70 -2.82 8.02 -20.57
CA ASN A 70 -2.86 9.44 -20.88
C ASN A 70 -2.12 10.29 -19.85
N GLY A 71 -1.48 9.66 -18.86
CA GLY A 71 -0.78 10.37 -17.80
C GLY A 71 -1.70 10.90 -16.70
N MET A 72 -2.99 10.52 -16.73
CA MET A 72 -3.95 10.97 -15.71
C MET A 72 -3.75 10.14 -14.42
N VAL A 73 -3.79 10.80 -13.28
CA VAL A 73 -3.73 10.14 -11.99
C VAL A 73 -5.09 9.52 -11.69
N VAL A 74 -5.11 8.20 -11.48
CA VAL A 74 -6.33 7.45 -11.18
C VAL A 74 -6.33 6.86 -9.77
N GLY A 75 -5.22 7.00 -9.06
CA GLY A 75 -5.09 6.63 -7.66
C GLY A 75 -3.88 7.32 -7.07
N SER A 76 -3.92 7.63 -5.79
CA SER A 76 -2.76 8.25 -5.13
C SER A 76 -2.76 7.93 -3.64
N GLY A 77 -1.57 7.97 -3.04
CA GLY A 77 -1.41 7.77 -1.62
C GLY A 77 -0.16 8.45 -1.11
N LEU A 78 -0.22 8.90 0.12
CA LEU A 78 0.90 9.49 0.83
C LEU A 78 1.23 8.64 2.05
N ALA A 79 2.50 8.54 2.37
CA ALA A 79 2.93 7.87 3.59
C ALA A 79 4.12 8.59 4.19
N GLU A 80 4.14 8.64 5.50
CA GLU A 80 5.21 9.22 6.29
C GLU A 80 5.73 8.16 7.25
N GLU A 81 7.06 8.02 7.31
CA GLU A 81 7.72 7.14 8.26
C GLU A 81 8.74 7.95 9.06
N ILE A 82 8.71 7.76 10.38
CA ILE A 82 9.64 8.44 11.29
C ILE A 82 10.85 7.53 11.48
N ARG A 83 12.04 8.06 11.23
CA ARG A 83 13.28 7.30 11.41
C ARG A 83 13.42 6.90 12.87
N GLY A 84 13.74 5.63 13.10
CA GLY A 84 13.94 5.11 14.45
C GLY A 84 12.67 4.84 15.24
N SER A 85 11.48 5.05 14.67
CA SER A 85 10.22 4.82 15.37
C SER A 85 9.90 3.33 15.59
N SER A 86 10.58 2.46 14.83
CA SER A 86 10.42 1.01 14.92
C SER A 86 11.71 0.34 14.46
N ASN A 87 11.82 -0.97 14.65
CA ASN A 87 12.98 -1.72 14.16
C ASN A 87 13.10 -1.60 12.63
N VAL A 88 11.98 -1.61 11.93
CA VAL A 88 11.96 -1.51 10.46
C VAL A 88 12.39 -0.11 10.04
N ASN A 89 11.87 0.95 10.66
CA ASN A 89 12.21 2.32 10.32
C ASN A 89 13.62 2.73 10.71
N ARG A 90 14.26 1.97 11.58
CA ARG A 90 15.65 2.22 11.95
C ARG A 90 16.60 1.94 10.80
N THR A 91 16.26 0.97 9.93
CA THR A 91 17.13 0.54 8.83
C THR A 91 16.58 0.87 7.45
N SER A 92 15.25 0.94 7.29
CA SER A 92 14.63 1.03 5.96
C SER A 92 13.41 1.95 5.93
N PRO A 93 13.50 3.19 6.45
CA PRO A 93 12.33 4.06 6.50
C PRO A 93 11.83 4.49 5.11
N LEU A 94 12.74 4.72 4.16
CA LEU A 94 12.34 5.10 2.81
C LEU A 94 11.58 3.99 2.10
N GLU A 95 12.08 2.76 2.17
CA GLU A 95 11.43 1.62 1.54
C GLU A 95 10.06 1.36 2.15
N ASN A 96 9.94 1.52 3.47
CA ASN A 96 8.65 1.35 4.15
C ASN A 96 7.66 2.44 3.75
N ALA A 97 8.12 3.68 3.66
CA ALA A 97 7.28 4.78 3.22
C ALA A 97 6.79 4.54 1.79
N GLU A 98 7.67 4.08 0.90
CA GLU A 98 7.28 3.77 -0.47
C GLU A 98 6.23 2.66 -0.53
N THR A 99 6.45 1.57 0.19
CA THR A 99 5.50 0.45 0.21
C THR A 99 4.14 0.91 0.76
N SER A 100 4.15 1.66 1.84
CA SER A 100 2.91 2.19 2.43
C SER A 100 2.20 3.14 1.46
N ALA A 101 2.94 4.01 0.79
CA ALA A 101 2.36 4.94 -0.18
C ALA A 101 1.72 4.20 -1.35
N ILE A 102 2.40 3.17 -1.88
CA ILE A 102 1.87 2.32 -2.94
C ILE A 102 0.59 1.61 -2.48
N GLY A 103 0.61 1.05 -1.26
CA GLY A 103 -0.56 0.38 -0.71
C GLY A 103 -1.77 1.31 -0.61
N ARG A 104 -1.56 2.56 -0.21
CA ARG A 104 -2.62 3.55 -0.13
C ARG A 104 -3.08 3.99 -1.52
N ALA A 105 -2.17 4.12 -2.47
CA ALA A 105 -2.52 4.47 -3.85
C ALA A 105 -3.38 3.38 -4.50
N LEU A 106 -3.01 2.11 -4.30
CA LEU A 106 -3.82 0.98 -4.77
C LEU A 106 -5.19 0.96 -4.09
N ALA A 107 -5.24 1.24 -2.79
CA ALA A 107 -6.50 1.31 -2.06
C ALA A 107 -7.40 2.40 -2.63
N SER A 108 -6.85 3.57 -2.96
CA SER A 108 -7.63 4.67 -3.54
C SER A 108 -8.14 4.34 -4.94
N LEU A 109 -7.44 3.47 -5.68
CA LEU A 109 -7.90 2.95 -6.96
C LEU A 109 -9.04 1.94 -6.80
N GLY A 110 -9.14 1.29 -5.64
CA GLY A 110 -10.13 0.26 -5.37
C GLY A 110 -9.54 -1.08 -4.95
N LEU A 111 -8.22 -1.20 -4.95
CA LEU A 111 -7.52 -2.45 -4.63
C LEU A 111 -6.96 -2.40 -3.21
N HIS A 112 -7.85 -2.31 -2.23
CA HIS A 112 -7.44 -2.26 -0.83
C HIS A 112 -7.29 -3.67 -0.24
N GLY A 113 -6.46 -3.77 0.79
CA GLY A 113 -6.14 -5.04 1.42
C GLY A 113 -7.05 -5.42 2.58
N GLY A 114 -8.32 -4.97 2.56
CA GLY A 114 -9.26 -5.14 3.66
C GLY A 114 -9.35 -3.91 4.55
N SER A 115 -8.34 -3.03 4.47
CA SER A 115 -8.35 -1.72 5.09
C SER A 115 -7.55 -0.75 4.20
N TYR A 116 -7.64 0.54 4.50
CA TYR A 116 -6.91 1.56 3.76
C TYR A 116 -5.43 1.62 4.15
N ALA A 117 -5.09 1.10 5.32
CA ALA A 117 -3.71 1.10 5.83
C ALA A 117 -2.86 0.01 5.18
N SER A 118 -1.54 0.19 5.19
CA SER A 118 -0.58 -0.85 4.81
C SER A 118 -0.36 -1.82 5.98
N SER A 119 0.24 -2.98 5.70
CA SER A 119 0.57 -3.94 6.75
C SER A 119 1.48 -3.33 7.80
N PHE A 120 2.40 -2.47 7.39
CA PHE A 120 3.31 -1.81 8.34
C PHE A 120 2.55 -0.88 9.29
N GLU A 121 1.62 -0.06 8.78
CA GLU A 121 0.80 0.81 9.61
C GLU A 121 -0.03 0.02 10.62
N ILE A 122 -0.57 -1.11 10.19
CA ILE A 122 -1.37 -1.99 11.04
C ILE A 122 -0.49 -2.59 12.14
N ASP A 123 0.70 -3.05 11.82
CA ASP A 123 1.63 -3.64 12.77
C ASP A 123 2.05 -2.61 13.84
N VAL A 124 2.33 -1.38 13.42
CA VAL A 124 2.68 -0.31 14.35
C VAL A 124 1.51 0.01 15.29
N ALA A 125 0.30 0.11 14.76
CA ALA A 125 -0.89 0.35 15.56
C ALA A 125 -1.14 -0.76 16.58
N GLN A 126 -1.01 -2.03 16.15
CA GLN A 126 -1.16 -3.17 17.05
C GLN A 126 -0.11 -3.18 18.15
N HIS A 127 1.13 -2.86 17.81
CA HIS A 127 2.20 -2.77 18.77
C HIS A 127 1.92 -1.69 19.83
N ASN A 128 1.48 -0.53 19.39
CA ASN A 128 1.14 0.57 20.30
C ASN A 128 -0.01 0.21 21.22
N ASP A 129 -0.99 -0.54 20.73
CA ASP A 129 -2.14 -1.00 21.53
C ASP A 129 -1.71 -2.01 22.63
N GLN A 130 -0.61 -2.70 22.42
CA GLN A 130 -0.09 -3.68 23.38
C GLN A 130 0.74 -3.06 24.51
N VAL A 131 1.12 -1.82 24.35
CA VAL A 131 1.89 -1.07 25.31
C VAL A 131 0.97 -0.31 26.25
#